data_aea42dafea2c363a314617f189e64149
#
_entry.id   aea42dafea2c363a314617f189e64149
#
_cell.length_a   1.000
_cell.length_b   1.000
_cell.length_c   1.000
_cell.angle_alpha   90.00
_cell.angle_beta   90.00
_cell.angle_gamma   90.00
#
_symmetry.space_group_name_H-M   'P 1'
#
loop_
_entity.id
_entity.type
_entity.pdbx_description
1 polymer ?
#
loop_
_entity_poly.entity_id
_entity_poly.type
_entity_poly.pdbx_seq_one_letter_code
_entity_poly.pdbx_strand_id
1 'polypeptide(L)'
;MRFAVESWLIGENQSISTVKPYSIHNKITRANARLMFESLMEWVRFADRPGTVIVLDAERLSVARRPDDGLVFYTKAQLLDAYEVLRQFIDGTARLSGCLLVVFPAIEFLDTEPASRGMGAYDALKFRVYDEIHDQRLANPMGALVRLSAQGAVQ
;
A
#
# COMPACT_ATOMS: atom_id res chain seq x y z
N MET A 1 1.88 -13.38 -27.05
CA MET A 1 0.66 -12.86 -26.42
C MET A 1 0.87 -12.63 -24.93
N ARG A 2 1.01 -13.68 -24.13
CA ARG A 2 1.20 -13.63 -22.67
C ARG A 2 2.33 -12.68 -22.25
N PHE A 3 3.50 -12.83 -22.85
CA PHE A 3 4.70 -12.05 -22.54
C PHE A 3 4.51 -10.51 -22.65
N ALA A 4 3.81 -10.01 -23.67
CA ALA A 4 3.65 -8.57 -23.86
C ALA A 4 2.77 -7.91 -22.75
N VAL A 5 1.71 -8.62 -22.30
CA VAL A 5 0.84 -8.14 -21.22
C VAL A 5 1.55 -8.27 -19.87
N GLU A 6 2.28 -9.35 -19.65
CA GLU A 6 3.11 -9.52 -18.44
C GLU A 6 4.14 -8.41 -18.30
N SER A 7 4.91 -8.12 -19.37
CA SER A 7 5.91 -7.04 -19.37
C SER A 7 5.26 -5.67 -19.16
N TRP A 8 4.05 -5.45 -19.69
CA TRP A 8 3.31 -4.22 -19.43
C TRP A 8 2.89 -4.10 -17.95
N LEU A 9 2.40 -5.20 -17.33
CA LEU A 9 2.00 -5.23 -15.92
C LEU A 9 3.16 -4.95 -14.97
N ILE A 10 4.35 -5.47 -15.26
CA ILE A 10 5.54 -5.22 -14.42
C ILE A 10 6.23 -3.89 -14.70
N GLY A 11 5.65 -3.07 -15.60
CA GLY A 11 6.16 -1.73 -15.88
C GLY A 11 7.40 -1.69 -16.77
N GLU A 12 7.75 -2.78 -17.44
CA GLU A 12 8.82 -2.77 -18.43
C GLU A 12 8.48 -1.80 -19.58
N ASN A 13 9.51 -1.19 -20.16
CA ASN A 13 9.39 -0.13 -21.14
C ASN A 13 8.96 -0.63 -22.53
N GLN A 14 7.82 -1.29 -22.57
CA GLN A 14 7.24 -1.82 -23.80
C GLN A 14 6.57 -0.70 -24.63
N SER A 15 6.66 -0.84 -25.94
CA SER A 15 5.86 0.00 -26.83
C SER A 15 4.37 -0.31 -26.65
N ILE A 16 3.53 0.71 -26.51
CA ILE A 16 2.06 0.53 -26.44
C ILE A 16 1.51 -0.23 -27.64
N SER A 17 2.16 -0.14 -28.80
CA SER A 17 1.76 -0.88 -30.00
C SER A 17 1.70 -2.39 -29.79
N THR A 18 2.51 -2.96 -28.90
CA THR A 18 2.55 -4.40 -28.61
C THR A 18 1.38 -4.89 -27.80
N VAL A 19 0.77 -4.02 -26.99
CA VAL A 19 -0.37 -4.34 -26.10
C VAL A 19 -1.69 -3.73 -26.58
N LYS A 20 -1.65 -2.81 -27.55
CA LYS A 20 -2.84 -2.21 -28.16
C LYS A 20 -3.85 -3.21 -28.73
N PRO A 21 -3.45 -4.36 -29.35
CA PRO A 21 -4.41 -5.39 -29.78
C PRO A 21 -5.25 -6.00 -28.65
N TYR A 22 -4.84 -5.79 -27.39
CA TYR A 22 -5.57 -6.27 -26.20
C TYR A 22 -6.37 -5.14 -25.52
N SER A 23 -6.67 -4.06 -26.26
CA SER A 23 -7.38 -2.89 -25.74
C SER A 23 -6.63 -2.16 -24.62
N ILE A 24 -5.32 -2.34 -24.53
CA ILE A 24 -4.45 -1.63 -23.59
C ILE A 24 -3.83 -0.43 -24.33
N HIS A 25 -4.25 0.76 -23.94
CA HIS A 25 -3.88 1.99 -24.65
C HIS A 25 -2.89 2.88 -23.88
N ASN A 26 -2.67 2.60 -22.60
CA ASN A 26 -1.84 3.41 -21.72
C ASN A 26 -0.80 2.57 -20.99
N LYS A 27 0.38 3.15 -20.76
CA LYS A 27 1.36 2.58 -19.83
C LYS A 27 0.88 2.77 -18.39
N ILE A 28 1.27 1.86 -17.51
CA ILE A 28 1.13 2.07 -16.07
C ILE A 28 2.12 3.17 -15.66
N THR A 29 1.61 4.21 -15.04
CA THR A 29 2.36 5.36 -14.55
C THR A 29 1.91 5.65 -13.13
N ARG A 30 2.69 6.46 -12.40
CA ARG A 30 2.30 6.93 -11.06
C ARG A 30 0.89 7.57 -11.04
N ALA A 31 0.52 8.29 -12.10
CA ALA A 31 -0.76 9.00 -12.17
C ALA A 31 -1.97 8.06 -12.31
N ASN A 32 -1.80 6.89 -12.94
CA ASN A 32 -2.89 5.95 -13.20
C ASN A 32 -2.73 4.60 -12.49
N ALA A 33 -1.64 4.39 -11.73
CA ALA A 33 -1.33 3.11 -11.09
C ALA A 33 -2.47 2.60 -10.22
N ARG A 34 -3.12 3.48 -9.45
CA ARG A 34 -4.26 3.13 -8.62
C ARG A 34 -5.44 2.62 -9.45
N LEU A 35 -5.81 3.34 -10.52
CA LEU A 35 -6.89 2.92 -11.41
C LEU A 35 -6.57 1.57 -12.06
N MET A 36 -5.32 1.36 -12.49
CA MET A 36 -4.88 0.09 -13.06
C MET A 36 -4.94 -1.04 -12.03
N PHE A 37 -4.61 -0.75 -10.78
CA PHE A 37 -4.73 -1.69 -9.68
C PHE A 37 -6.21 -2.06 -9.41
N GLU A 38 -7.12 -1.10 -9.32
CA GLU A 38 -8.55 -1.33 -9.19
C GLU A 38 -9.06 -2.21 -10.36
N SER A 39 -8.64 -1.91 -11.59
CA SER A 39 -8.98 -2.71 -12.78
C SER A 39 -8.42 -4.13 -12.72
N LEU A 40 -7.22 -4.33 -12.18
CA LEU A 40 -6.62 -5.65 -12.00
C LEU A 40 -7.46 -6.50 -11.03
N MET A 41 -7.98 -5.92 -9.96
CA MET A 41 -8.87 -6.63 -9.02
C MET A 41 -10.17 -7.07 -9.71
N GLU A 42 -10.73 -6.23 -10.56
CA GLU A 42 -11.89 -6.63 -11.38
C GLU A 42 -11.55 -7.78 -12.35
N TRP A 43 -10.38 -7.76 -13.00
CA TRP A 43 -9.96 -8.87 -13.86
C TRP A 43 -9.82 -10.18 -13.10
N VAL A 44 -9.29 -10.16 -11.88
CA VAL A 44 -9.20 -11.35 -11.03
C VAL A 44 -10.60 -11.93 -10.74
N ARG A 45 -11.58 -11.06 -10.49
CA ARG A 45 -12.97 -11.47 -10.28
C ARG A 45 -13.60 -12.06 -11.56
N PHE A 46 -13.37 -11.42 -12.72
CA PHE A 46 -13.81 -11.97 -14.01
C PHE A 46 -13.17 -13.32 -14.36
N ALA A 47 -12.00 -13.59 -13.81
CA ALA A 47 -11.33 -14.91 -13.92
C ALA A 47 -11.89 -15.95 -12.93
N ASP A 48 -13.06 -15.69 -12.35
CA ASP A 48 -13.76 -16.56 -11.39
C ASP A 48 -12.93 -16.89 -10.15
N ARG A 49 -12.15 -15.90 -9.68
CA ARG A 49 -11.41 -16.02 -8.43
C ARG A 49 -12.18 -15.33 -7.30
N PRO A 50 -12.23 -15.95 -6.10
CA PRO A 50 -13.04 -15.44 -4.98
C PRO A 50 -12.54 -14.11 -4.43
N GLY A 51 -11.25 -13.80 -4.63
CA GLY A 51 -10.65 -12.55 -4.18
C GLY A 51 -9.13 -12.55 -4.27
N THR A 52 -8.55 -11.45 -3.82
CA THR A 52 -7.08 -11.23 -3.84
C THR A 52 -6.63 -10.75 -2.47
N VAL A 53 -5.53 -11.32 -1.96
CA VAL A 53 -4.81 -10.80 -0.80
C VAL A 53 -3.51 -10.19 -1.28
N ILE A 54 -3.30 -8.93 -0.95
CA ILE A 54 -2.08 -8.19 -1.28
C ILE A 54 -1.37 -7.85 0.01
N VAL A 55 -0.11 -8.21 0.09
CA VAL A 55 0.74 -7.95 1.23
C VAL A 55 1.83 -6.98 0.80
N LEU A 56 1.89 -5.83 1.47
CA LEU A 56 2.91 -4.80 1.26
C LEU A 56 3.87 -4.77 2.45
N ASP A 57 5.13 -5.08 2.20
CA ASP A 57 6.20 -4.78 3.14
C ASP A 57 6.53 -3.28 3.06
N ALA A 58 6.18 -2.56 4.11
CA ALA A 58 6.37 -1.11 4.23
C ALA A 58 7.38 -0.74 5.33
N GLU A 59 8.14 -1.70 5.87
CA GLU A 59 9.12 -1.46 6.94
C GLU A 59 10.05 -0.29 6.61
N ARG A 60 10.56 -0.25 5.37
CA ARG A 60 11.55 0.74 4.93
C ARG A 60 11.02 2.15 4.75
N LEU A 61 9.70 2.36 4.76
CA LEU A 61 9.11 3.69 4.58
C LEU A 61 9.46 4.63 5.74
N SER A 62 9.28 4.16 6.97
CA SER A 62 9.52 4.96 8.18
C SER A 62 10.95 4.91 8.68
N VAL A 63 11.76 3.95 8.25
CA VAL A 63 13.18 3.87 8.61
C VAL A 63 13.99 4.96 7.91
N ALA A 64 14.73 5.75 8.69
CA ALA A 64 15.41 6.93 8.17
C ALA A 64 16.59 6.59 7.25
N ARG A 65 17.39 5.59 7.63
CA ARG A 65 18.63 5.25 6.93
C ARG A 65 18.85 3.76 6.84
N ARG A 66 19.53 3.34 5.79
CA ARG A 66 19.99 1.97 5.63
C ARG A 66 21.08 1.67 6.66
N PRO A 67 21.06 0.50 7.30
CA PRO A 67 22.10 0.12 8.25
C PRO A 67 23.47 -0.07 7.58
N ASP A 68 23.51 -0.48 6.31
CA ASP A 68 24.73 -0.89 5.61
C ASP A 68 25.58 0.30 5.13
N ASP A 69 24.94 1.30 4.53
CA ASP A 69 25.61 2.43 3.85
C ASP A 69 25.23 3.81 4.40
N GLY A 70 24.28 3.86 5.33
CA GLY A 70 23.77 5.10 5.92
C GLY A 70 22.97 6.00 4.97
N LEU A 71 22.71 5.55 3.74
CA LEU A 71 21.89 6.28 2.80
C LEU A 71 20.40 6.18 3.18
N VAL A 72 19.61 7.15 2.74
CA VAL A 72 18.15 7.10 2.95
C VAL A 72 17.52 6.07 2.01
N PHE A 73 16.57 5.30 2.51
CA PHE A 73 15.77 4.40 1.66
C PHE A 73 14.88 5.21 0.72
N TYR A 74 14.20 6.22 1.28
CA TYR A 74 13.27 7.08 0.56
C TYR A 74 13.47 8.53 0.97
N THR A 75 13.37 9.43 0.05
CA THR A 75 13.30 10.87 0.35
C THR A 75 12.00 11.20 1.09
N LYS A 76 11.93 12.35 1.76
CA LYS A 76 10.69 12.79 2.43
C LYS A 76 9.53 12.92 1.45
N ALA A 77 9.77 13.39 0.24
CA ALA A 77 8.74 13.47 -0.80
C ALA A 77 8.19 12.09 -1.18
N GLN A 78 9.07 11.10 -1.41
CA GLN A 78 8.65 9.72 -1.70
C GLN A 78 7.88 9.08 -0.55
N LEU A 79 8.28 9.37 0.69
CA LEU A 79 7.56 8.92 1.88
C LEU A 79 6.14 9.49 1.92
N LEU A 80 5.99 10.80 1.74
CA LEU A 80 4.67 11.46 1.74
C LEU A 80 3.79 10.96 0.60
N ASP A 81 4.37 10.69 -0.56
CA ASP A 81 3.66 10.06 -1.67
C ASP A 81 3.14 8.67 -1.32
N ALA A 82 3.97 7.85 -0.65
CA ALA A 82 3.55 6.52 -0.20
C ALA A 82 2.42 6.61 0.84
N TYR A 83 2.51 7.55 1.77
CA TYR A 83 1.47 7.78 2.78
C TYR A 83 0.17 8.29 2.17
N GLU A 84 0.25 9.13 1.13
CA GLU A 84 -0.95 9.53 0.37
C GLU A 84 -1.60 8.33 -0.33
N VAL A 85 -0.81 7.42 -0.90
CA VAL A 85 -1.33 6.18 -1.50
C VAL A 85 -2.03 5.31 -0.45
N LEU A 86 -1.42 5.11 0.72
CA LEU A 86 -2.03 4.35 1.82
C LEU A 86 -3.35 4.98 2.26
N ARG A 87 -3.39 6.30 2.45
CA ARG A 87 -4.62 7.03 2.77
C ARG A 87 -5.70 6.80 1.72
N GLN A 88 -5.34 6.87 0.45
CA GLN A 88 -6.29 6.65 -0.63
C GLN A 88 -6.85 5.22 -0.66
N PHE A 89 -6.07 4.22 -0.28
CA PHE A 89 -6.56 2.85 -0.13
C PHE A 89 -7.55 2.73 1.05
N ILE A 90 -7.26 3.36 2.18
CA ILE A 90 -8.19 3.40 3.32
C ILE A 90 -9.51 4.07 2.92
N ASP A 91 -9.45 5.26 2.32
CA ASP A 91 -10.64 6.00 1.89
C ASP A 91 -11.39 5.31 0.74
N GLY A 92 -10.72 4.49 -0.04
CA GLY A 92 -11.25 3.83 -1.22
C GLY A 92 -11.64 2.36 -1.03
N THR A 93 -11.71 1.84 0.20
CA THR A 93 -12.00 0.42 0.48
C THR A 93 -13.28 -0.09 -0.18
N ALA A 94 -14.32 0.74 -0.28
CA ALA A 94 -15.57 0.38 -0.95
C ALA A 94 -15.41 0.05 -2.45
N ARG A 95 -14.32 0.48 -3.09
CA ARG A 95 -14.03 0.22 -4.51
C ARG A 95 -13.18 -1.04 -4.72
N LEU A 96 -12.57 -1.56 -3.66
CA LEU A 96 -11.69 -2.75 -3.70
C LEU A 96 -12.47 -4.02 -3.31
N SER A 97 -13.60 -4.24 -3.95
CA SER A 97 -14.41 -5.43 -3.69
C SER A 97 -13.62 -6.70 -3.96
N GLY A 98 -13.64 -7.63 -3.00
CA GLY A 98 -12.89 -8.89 -3.09
C GLY A 98 -11.37 -8.74 -2.94
N CYS A 99 -10.89 -7.63 -2.37
CA CYS A 99 -9.47 -7.41 -2.12
C CYS A 99 -9.22 -7.17 -0.62
N LEU A 100 -8.25 -7.88 -0.06
CA LEU A 100 -7.66 -7.60 1.25
C LEU A 100 -6.26 -7.05 1.04
N LEU A 101 -6.04 -5.79 1.44
CA LEU A 101 -4.74 -5.16 1.45
C LEU A 101 -4.18 -5.19 2.89
N VAL A 102 -3.05 -5.85 3.07
CA VAL A 102 -2.33 -5.93 4.34
C VAL A 102 -1.01 -5.19 4.20
N VAL A 103 -0.73 -4.27 5.10
CA VAL A 103 0.50 -3.47 5.10
C VAL A 103 1.26 -3.75 6.39
N PHE A 104 2.53 -4.11 6.30
CA PHE A 104 3.43 -4.33 7.42
C PHE A 104 4.43 -3.17 7.53
N PRO A 105 4.16 -2.15 8.34
CA PRO A 105 5.12 -1.08 8.60
C PRO A 105 6.07 -1.47 9.73
N ALA A 106 7.22 -0.77 9.82
CA ALA A 106 8.06 -0.79 11.01
C ALA A 106 7.37 -0.07 12.18
N ILE A 107 7.85 -0.30 13.40
CA ILE A 107 7.27 0.31 14.62
C ILE A 107 7.36 1.85 14.58
N GLU A 108 8.36 2.40 13.93
CA GLU A 108 8.57 3.84 13.73
C GLU A 108 7.43 4.50 12.94
N PHE A 109 6.65 3.72 12.21
CA PHE A 109 5.44 4.22 11.54
C PHE A 109 4.44 4.81 12.55
N LEU A 110 4.38 4.27 13.76
CA LEU A 110 3.47 4.74 14.82
C LEU A 110 3.90 6.07 15.45
N ASP A 111 5.06 6.60 15.09
CA ASP A 111 5.50 7.91 15.57
C ASP A 111 4.58 9.03 15.06
N THR A 112 4.00 9.77 15.99
CA THR A 112 3.02 10.83 15.74
C THR A 112 3.62 12.23 15.64
N GLU A 113 4.93 12.36 15.84
CA GLU A 113 5.63 13.64 15.74
C GLU A 113 5.71 14.13 14.28
N PRO A 114 5.37 15.42 14.00
CA PRO A 114 5.35 15.94 12.63
C PRO A 114 6.73 15.95 11.95
N ALA A 115 7.80 16.05 12.73
CA ALA A 115 9.18 16.03 12.23
C ALA A 115 9.69 14.62 11.92
N SER A 116 9.00 13.59 12.39
CA SER A 116 9.37 12.19 12.23
C SER A 116 9.19 11.69 10.79
N ARG A 117 9.49 10.42 10.60
CA ARG A 117 9.18 9.67 9.38
C ARG A 117 7.99 8.72 9.56
N GLY A 118 7.36 8.75 10.74
CA GLY A 118 6.14 8.01 11.05
C GLY A 118 4.89 8.67 10.47
N MET A 119 3.72 8.19 10.90
CA MET A 119 2.44 8.73 10.44
C MET A 119 2.22 10.20 10.82
N GLY A 120 2.95 10.72 11.84
CA GLY A 120 2.94 12.14 12.18
C GLY A 120 3.45 13.05 11.09
N ALA A 121 4.23 12.55 10.13
CA ALA A 121 4.67 13.31 8.97
C ALA A 121 3.54 13.64 7.98
N TYR A 122 2.37 12.97 8.08
CA TYR A 122 1.25 13.14 7.17
C TYR A 122 -0.10 13.06 7.89
N ASP A 123 -0.62 14.19 8.31
CA ASP A 123 -1.84 14.31 9.14
C ASP A 123 -3.05 13.60 8.53
N ALA A 124 -3.22 13.64 7.21
CA ALA A 124 -4.36 13.01 6.57
C ALA A 124 -4.38 11.49 6.74
N LEU A 125 -3.23 10.81 6.78
CA LEU A 125 -3.12 9.39 7.11
C LEU A 125 -3.25 9.17 8.61
N LYS A 126 -2.55 10.01 9.41
CA LYS A 126 -2.58 9.96 10.87
C LYS A 126 -4.02 9.92 11.39
N PHE A 127 -4.89 10.81 10.94
CA PHE A 127 -6.28 10.86 11.39
C PHE A 127 -7.06 9.58 11.06
N ARG A 128 -6.79 8.91 9.95
CA ARG A 128 -7.48 7.65 9.59
C ARG A 128 -7.00 6.46 10.41
N VAL A 129 -5.73 6.46 10.78
CA VAL A 129 -5.13 5.35 11.53
C VAL A 129 -5.24 5.58 13.04
N TYR A 130 -5.06 6.84 13.50
CA TYR A 130 -4.95 7.18 14.92
C TYR A 130 -6.29 7.17 15.65
N ASP A 131 -7.38 7.58 15.02
CA ASP A 131 -8.73 7.56 15.62
C ASP A 131 -9.15 6.14 16.04
N GLU A 132 -8.50 5.12 15.50
CA GLU A 132 -8.79 3.72 15.81
C GLU A 132 -7.95 3.17 16.96
N ILE A 133 -6.93 3.92 17.42
CA ILE A 133 -6.02 3.50 18.51
C ILE A 133 -6.55 3.90 19.90
N HIS A 134 -7.65 4.66 19.99
CA HIS A 134 -8.11 5.27 21.25
C HIS A 134 -8.38 4.27 22.38
N ASP A 135 -8.69 3.02 22.08
CA ASP A 135 -8.76 1.99 23.11
C ASP A 135 -7.76 0.88 22.86
N GLN A 136 -6.64 0.93 23.57
CA GLN A 136 -5.60 -0.13 23.51
C GLN A 136 -6.08 -1.49 24.03
N ARG A 137 -7.24 -1.56 24.67
CA ARG A 137 -7.78 -2.77 25.30
C ARG A 137 -8.87 -3.43 24.48
N LEU A 138 -9.53 -2.70 23.60
CA LEU A 138 -10.59 -3.21 22.74
C LEU A 138 -10.10 -3.22 21.31
N ALA A 139 -9.99 -4.43 20.72
CA ALA A 139 -9.75 -4.54 19.29
C ALA A 139 -10.98 -4.02 18.54
N ASN A 140 -10.81 -2.96 17.76
CA ASN A 140 -11.85 -2.51 16.83
C ASN A 140 -11.79 -3.40 15.58
N PRO A 141 -12.77 -4.29 15.33
CA PRO A 141 -12.75 -5.18 14.16
C PRO A 141 -12.90 -4.42 12.83
N MET A 142 -13.29 -3.15 12.89
CA MET A 142 -13.40 -2.26 11.72
C MET A 142 -12.17 -1.35 11.57
N GLY A 143 -11.21 -1.48 12.50
CA GLY A 143 -10.01 -0.66 12.50
C GLY A 143 -9.04 -1.00 11.38
N ALA A 144 -8.43 0.02 10.76
CA ALA A 144 -7.38 -0.19 9.76
C ALA A 144 -6.07 -0.69 10.38
N LEU A 145 -5.85 -0.44 11.68
CA LEU A 145 -4.65 -0.87 12.40
C LEU A 145 -4.92 -2.11 13.26
N VAL A 146 -4.23 -3.19 12.94
CA VAL A 146 -4.24 -4.43 13.74
C VAL A 146 -2.88 -4.59 14.42
N ARG A 147 -2.89 -4.65 15.76
CA ARG A 147 -1.68 -4.94 16.53
C ARG A 147 -1.53 -6.45 16.69
N LEU A 148 -0.42 -6.99 16.21
CA LEU A 148 -0.05 -8.38 16.42
C LEU A 148 0.77 -8.49 17.72
N SER A 149 0.31 -9.31 18.68
CA SER A 149 1.09 -9.69 19.86
C SER A 149 1.51 -11.14 19.74
N ALA A 150 2.75 -11.47 20.11
CA ALA A 150 3.15 -12.87 20.22
C ALA A 150 2.30 -13.53 21.34
N GLN A 151 1.53 -14.57 21.01
CA GLN A 151 0.90 -15.41 22.02
C GLN A 151 2.00 -16.12 22.80
N GLY A 152 2.21 -15.71 24.05
CA GLY A 152 3.19 -16.37 24.92
C GLY A 152 3.67 -15.56 26.11
N ALA A 153 3.34 -14.29 26.23
CA ALA A 153 3.63 -13.50 27.42
C ALA A 153 2.35 -13.25 28.24
N VAL A 154 1.80 -14.33 28.79
CA VAL A 154 0.92 -14.23 29.96
C VAL A 154 1.85 -14.27 31.17
N GLN A 155 2.11 -13.14 31.78
CA GLN A 155 2.47 -13.00 33.18
C GLN A 155 1.43 -12.14 33.86
#